data_4970963452eae8efbd173b9d127005bf
#
_entry.id   4970963452eae8efbd173b9d127005bf
#
_cell.length_a   1.000
_cell.length_b   1.000
_cell.length_c   1.000
_cell.angle_alpha   90.00
_cell.angle_beta   90.00
_cell.angle_gamma   90.00
#
_symmetry.space_group_name_H-M   'P 1'
#
loop_
_entity.id
_entity.type
_entity.pdbx_description
1 polymer ?
#
loop_
_entity_poly.entity_id
_entity_poly.type
_entity_poly.pdbx_seq_one_letter_code
_entity_poly.pdbx_strand_id
1 'polypeptide(L)'
;MMTNKLHLSTLGIALLLLFGSCGGAEKKVAENDGLETAADRVEKTELPPKAEVGEGALVRAELIYPLENRPTPQVHASTLVETSNGIVAAFFAGTHERNPDVGIRVSHLENGKWTRPEEVVNGVQNDSLRYPCWNPVLFQPADGPLMLFYKVGPNPREWWGMLITSTDGGKSWSAPQKLGEDPAIGALIGPVKNKPVQLEDGTIIAPSSIEIEQDGETFWKVHFEISRDQGRTWQVVGPINDGVAFDAIQPSILIHDNGDLQVLCRTRQGVIAESWSSDQGQTWSEMQATSLPNPNSGTDAVSLQDGRHLLVYNHSTKEGEEPNGRNILNLAISADGKTWEPFMTLENEPNKAGYSYPAIIQSEDGMVHISYTYDRETVKYVVINPSDI
;
A
#
# COMPACT_ATOMS: atom_id res chain seq x y z
N MET A 1 62.72 -65.89 18.70
CA MET A 1 62.41 -67.02 19.60
C MET A 1 60.93 -67.21 19.68
N MET A 2 60.43 -68.32 19.24
CA MET A 2 59.06 -68.95 19.42
C MET A 2 57.87 -68.13 18.82
N THR A 3 57.50 -68.38 17.62
CA THR A 3 56.52 -69.34 17.03
C THR A 3 55.38 -69.77 17.97
N ASN A 4 54.14 -69.42 17.61
CA ASN A 4 53.09 -70.43 17.60
C ASN A 4 51.98 -70.03 16.60
N LYS A 5 51.76 -70.90 15.67
CA LYS A 5 50.61 -71.05 14.76
C LYS A 5 49.43 -71.60 15.52
N LEU A 6 48.20 -71.20 15.24
CA LEU A 6 47.07 -72.17 15.22
C LEU A 6 45.88 -71.62 14.39
N HIS A 7 45.61 -72.30 13.42
CA HIS A 7 44.43 -72.91 12.77
C HIS A 7 43.17 -72.04 12.42
N LEU A 8 42.93 -72.08 11.14
CA LEU A 8 41.68 -71.85 10.42
C LEU A 8 40.51 -72.66 10.97
N SER A 9 39.33 -72.06 11.03
CA SER A 9 38.07 -72.71 10.70
C SER A 9 37.16 -71.77 9.94
N THR A 10 36.92 -72.14 8.73
CA THR A 10 35.96 -71.52 7.78
C THR A 10 34.55 -71.88 8.21
N LEU A 11 33.76 -70.86 8.42
CA LEU A 11 32.29 -70.99 8.50
C LEU A 11 31.71 -70.01 7.50
N GLY A 12 31.16 -70.53 6.42
CA GLY A 12 30.46 -69.74 5.41
C GLY A 12 29.13 -69.20 5.95
N ILE A 13 28.94 -67.92 5.85
CA ILE A 13 27.65 -67.29 6.06
C ILE A 13 27.24 -66.66 4.74
N ALA A 14 26.16 -67.18 4.21
CA ALA A 14 25.52 -66.69 3.00
C ALA A 14 25.02 -65.25 3.24
N LEU A 15 25.52 -64.29 2.50
CA LEU A 15 25.08 -62.90 2.50
C LEU A 15 23.85 -62.78 1.59
N LEU A 16 22.66 -62.72 2.18
CA LEU A 16 21.42 -62.31 1.53
C LEU A 16 21.49 -60.81 1.30
N LEU A 17 21.68 -60.38 0.06
CA LEU A 17 21.51 -59.03 -0.40
C LEU A 17 20.01 -58.71 -0.41
N LEU A 18 19.52 -58.05 0.60
CA LEU A 18 18.23 -57.32 0.59
C LEU A 18 18.47 -55.99 -0.08
N PHE A 19 18.01 -55.85 -1.34
CA PHE A 19 17.83 -54.56 -1.98
C PHE A 19 16.70 -53.80 -1.26
N GLY A 20 17.06 -52.92 -0.32
CA GLY A 20 16.18 -51.92 0.25
C GLY A 20 15.95 -50.85 -0.81
N SER A 21 14.78 -50.88 -1.43
CA SER A 21 14.24 -49.77 -2.22
C SER A 21 14.10 -48.54 -1.32
N CYS A 22 14.91 -47.50 -1.54
CA CYS A 22 14.63 -46.15 -1.03
C CYS A 22 13.36 -45.65 -1.71
N GLY A 23 12.21 -45.91 -1.10
CA GLY A 23 10.99 -45.22 -1.40
C GLY A 23 11.14 -43.76 -0.95
N GLY A 24 11.30 -42.85 -1.91
CA GLY A 24 11.13 -41.43 -1.66
C GLY A 24 9.75 -41.25 -1.06
N ALA A 25 9.69 -40.65 0.11
CA ALA A 25 8.45 -40.15 0.66
C ALA A 25 7.97 -39.02 -0.28
N GLU A 26 7.08 -39.34 -1.20
CA GLU A 26 6.22 -38.36 -1.82
C GLU A 26 5.48 -37.67 -0.67
N LYS A 27 5.79 -36.39 -0.42
CA LYS A 27 4.91 -35.52 0.34
C LYS A 27 3.57 -35.58 -0.38
N LYS A 28 2.62 -36.34 0.13
CA LYS A 28 1.23 -36.15 -0.17
C LYS A 28 0.93 -34.70 0.19
N VAL A 29 0.81 -33.85 -0.82
CA VAL A 29 0.07 -32.60 -0.70
C VAL A 29 -1.29 -33.06 -0.18
N ALA A 30 -1.66 -32.63 1.02
CA ALA A 30 -3.00 -32.83 1.53
C ALA A 30 -3.92 -32.18 0.48
N GLU A 31 -4.77 -32.98 -0.13
CA GLU A 31 -5.91 -32.49 -0.90
C GLU A 31 -6.68 -31.61 0.08
N ASN A 32 -6.74 -30.33 -0.25
CA ASN A 32 -7.43 -29.31 0.51
C ASN A 32 -8.92 -29.65 0.41
N ASP A 33 -9.46 -30.31 1.42
CA ASP A 33 -10.88 -30.62 1.54
C ASP A 33 -11.66 -29.29 1.53
N GLY A 34 -12.07 -28.81 0.33
CA GLY A 34 -13.21 -27.92 0.12
C GLY A 34 -13.30 -26.64 0.97
N LEU A 35 -12.22 -26.16 1.56
CA LEU A 35 -12.18 -24.83 2.17
C LEU A 35 -12.08 -23.80 1.04
N GLU A 36 -13.21 -23.12 0.82
CA GLU A 36 -13.31 -21.97 -0.06
C GLU A 36 -12.21 -20.96 0.25
N THR A 37 -11.34 -20.68 -0.72
CA THR A 37 -10.29 -19.68 -0.54
C THR A 37 -10.91 -18.27 -0.47
N ALA A 38 -10.18 -17.30 0.09
CA ALA A 38 -10.66 -15.92 0.11
C ALA A 38 -10.97 -15.40 -1.31
N ALA A 39 -10.22 -15.83 -2.32
CA ALA A 39 -10.44 -15.49 -3.73
C ALA A 39 -11.71 -16.12 -4.32
N ASP A 40 -12.17 -17.26 -3.82
CA ASP A 40 -13.41 -17.92 -4.29
C ASP A 40 -14.68 -17.14 -3.89
N ARG A 41 -14.56 -16.21 -2.94
CA ARG A 41 -15.65 -15.32 -2.48
C ARG A 41 -15.82 -14.07 -3.35
N VAL A 42 -14.87 -13.83 -4.28
CA VAL A 42 -14.96 -12.70 -5.20
C VAL A 42 -16.10 -12.94 -6.18
N GLU A 43 -17.13 -12.12 -6.11
CA GLU A 43 -18.24 -12.16 -7.05
C GLU A 43 -17.77 -11.72 -8.45
N LYS A 44 -18.15 -12.47 -9.47
CA LYS A 44 -17.94 -12.05 -10.86
C LYS A 44 -18.92 -10.92 -11.18
N THR A 45 -18.48 -9.70 -10.95
CA THR A 45 -19.25 -8.49 -11.22
C THR A 45 -18.92 -7.98 -12.62
N GLU A 46 -19.94 -7.68 -13.41
CA GLU A 46 -19.76 -6.97 -14.67
C GLU A 46 -19.36 -5.51 -14.37
N LEU A 47 -18.18 -5.11 -14.84
CA LEU A 47 -17.67 -3.76 -14.62
C LEU A 47 -18.34 -2.78 -15.58
N PRO A 48 -18.60 -1.54 -15.14
CA PRO A 48 -19.04 -0.49 -16.05
C PRO A 48 -17.98 -0.20 -17.12
N PRO A 49 -18.39 0.31 -18.30
CA PRO A 49 -17.43 0.74 -19.31
C PRO A 49 -16.51 1.82 -18.78
N LYS A 50 -15.36 2.02 -19.46
CA LYS A 50 -14.43 3.11 -19.12
C LYS A 50 -15.16 4.45 -19.18
N ALA A 51 -15.04 5.23 -18.12
CA ALA A 51 -15.65 6.55 -18.02
C ALA A 51 -14.98 7.57 -18.92
N GLU A 52 -15.77 8.46 -19.50
CA GLU A 52 -15.32 9.56 -20.34
C GLU A 52 -15.51 10.89 -19.63
N VAL A 53 -14.55 11.83 -19.81
CA VAL A 53 -14.60 13.16 -19.19
C VAL A 53 -15.84 13.94 -19.68
N GLY A 54 -16.64 14.44 -18.74
CA GLY A 54 -17.89 15.15 -19.00
C GLY A 54 -19.11 14.23 -19.09
N GLU A 55 -18.95 12.93 -18.84
CA GLU A 55 -20.05 11.97 -18.71
C GLU A 55 -20.16 11.50 -17.25
N GLY A 56 -21.40 11.49 -16.71
CA GLY A 56 -21.66 11.13 -15.31
C GLY A 56 -20.80 11.95 -14.34
N ALA A 57 -20.25 11.28 -13.34
CA ALA A 57 -19.49 11.91 -12.28
C ALA A 57 -18.04 12.34 -12.67
N LEU A 58 -17.51 11.92 -13.82
CA LEU A 58 -16.11 12.19 -14.20
C LEU A 58 -15.96 13.61 -14.81
N VAL A 59 -15.42 14.54 -14.02
CA VAL A 59 -15.27 15.95 -14.39
C VAL A 59 -13.96 16.26 -15.11
N ARG A 60 -12.86 15.61 -14.69
CA ARG A 60 -11.52 15.90 -15.20
C ARG A 60 -10.64 14.65 -15.16
N ALA A 61 -9.79 14.49 -16.17
CA ALA A 61 -8.73 13.50 -16.18
C ALA A 61 -7.54 14.03 -16.99
N GLU A 62 -6.36 14.09 -16.38
CA GLU A 62 -5.14 14.60 -17.03
C GLU A 62 -3.88 14.01 -16.40
N LEU A 63 -2.76 14.12 -17.08
CA LEU A 63 -1.45 13.80 -16.53
C LEU A 63 -0.91 15.00 -15.75
N ILE A 64 -0.33 14.77 -14.56
CA ILE A 64 0.31 15.84 -13.76
C ILE A 64 1.45 16.50 -14.56
N TYR A 65 2.15 15.70 -15.38
CA TYR A 65 3.10 16.20 -16.35
C TYR A 65 3.09 15.31 -17.61
N PRO A 66 3.34 15.91 -18.80
CA PRO A 66 3.32 15.16 -20.04
C PRO A 66 4.52 14.19 -20.16
N LEU A 67 4.32 13.08 -20.85
CA LEU A 67 5.31 12.01 -21.00
C LEU A 67 6.62 12.49 -21.65
N GLU A 68 6.54 13.40 -22.61
CA GLU A 68 7.69 13.97 -23.31
C GLU A 68 8.57 14.88 -22.43
N ASN A 69 8.02 15.41 -21.33
CA ASN A 69 8.70 16.32 -20.40
C ASN A 69 8.84 15.75 -18.98
N ARG A 70 8.83 14.43 -18.84
CA ARG A 70 8.95 13.78 -17.54
C ARG A 70 10.28 14.13 -16.86
N PRO A 71 10.24 14.48 -15.55
CA PRO A 71 11.44 14.90 -14.81
C PRO A 71 12.40 13.75 -14.53
N THR A 72 11.92 12.51 -14.56
CA THR A 72 12.68 11.28 -14.29
C THR A 72 12.17 10.13 -15.16
N PRO A 73 12.96 9.08 -15.41
CA PRO A 73 12.54 7.91 -16.16
C PRO A 73 11.32 7.18 -15.55
N GLN A 74 11.27 7.07 -14.21
CA GLN A 74 10.17 6.41 -13.51
C GLN A 74 9.64 7.22 -12.33
N VAL A 75 8.38 6.98 -12.01
CA VAL A 75 7.63 7.55 -10.89
C VAL A 75 6.72 6.50 -10.26
N HIS A 76 6.46 6.61 -8.96
CA HIS A 76 5.47 5.74 -8.30
C HIS A 76 4.93 6.34 -7.00
N ALA A 77 3.82 5.71 -6.49
CA ALA A 77 3.21 5.97 -5.19
C ALA A 77 2.86 7.44 -4.98
N SER A 78 1.93 7.95 -5.77
CA SER A 78 1.40 9.29 -5.58
C SER A 78 0.52 9.40 -4.34
N THR A 79 0.51 10.60 -3.76
CA THR A 79 -0.37 11.04 -2.67
C THR A 79 -0.90 12.42 -2.98
N LEU A 80 -2.08 12.75 -2.48
CA LEU A 80 -2.74 14.04 -2.64
C LEU A 80 -3.11 14.64 -1.29
N VAL A 81 -3.15 15.95 -1.22
CA VAL A 81 -3.72 16.70 -0.11
C VAL A 81 -4.30 18.01 -0.59
N GLU A 82 -5.37 18.47 0.03
CA GLU A 82 -5.85 19.84 -0.08
C GLU A 82 -5.14 20.72 0.94
N THR A 83 -4.75 21.92 0.52
CA THR A 83 -4.21 22.98 1.35
C THR A 83 -4.97 24.28 1.08
N SER A 84 -4.76 25.30 1.90
CA SER A 84 -5.31 26.64 1.62
C SER A 84 -4.89 27.22 0.27
N ASN A 85 -3.86 26.68 -0.38
CA ASN A 85 -3.33 27.10 -1.68
C ASN A 85 -3.81 26.21 -2.85
N GLY A 86 -4.66 25.22 -2.58
CA GLY A 86 -5.14 24.24 -3.56
C GLY A 86 -4.56 22.83 -3.35
N ILE A 87 -4.73 21.99 -4.36
CA ILE A 87 -4.31 20.57 -4.30
C ILE A 87 -2.81 20.45 -4.51
N VAL A 88 -2.17 19.66 -3.67
CA VAL A 88 -0.75 19.29 -3.75
C VAL A 88 -0.63 17.78 -3.96
N ALA A 89 0.24 17.39 -4.89
CA ALA A 89 0.60 16.01 -5.16
C ALA A 89 2.06 15.74 -4.80
N ALA A 90 2.35 14.59 -4.22
CA ALA A 90 3.71 14.13 -4.06
C ALA A 90 3.86 12.68 -4.54
N PHE A 91 5.06 12.30 -4.97
CA PHE A 91 5.39 10.96 -5.42
C PHE A 91 6.91 10.73 -5.36
N PHE A 92 7.33 9.49 -5.29
CA PHE A 92 8.76 9.18 -5.45
C PHE A 92 9.12 9.01 -6.92
N ALA A 93 10.31 9.47 -7.32
CA ALA A 93 10.74 9.44 -8.72
C ALA A 93 12.26 9.41 -8.85
N GLY A 94 12.75 8.69 -9.86
CA GLY A 94 14.17 8.52 -10.17
C GLY A 94 14.37 7.65 -11.40
N THR A 95 15.55 7.02 -11.53
CA THR A 95 15.85 6.11 -12.66
C THR A 95 14.91 4.90 -12.67
N HIS A 96 14.76 4.24 -11.53
CA HIS A 96 13.77 3.18 -11.26
C HIS A 96 13.62 3.00 -9.75
N GLU A 97 12.53 2.36 -9.33
CA GLU A 97 12.35 1.98 -7.92
C GLU A 97 13.57 1.22 -7.38
N ARG A 98 14.00 1.52 -6.14
CA ARG A 98 15.22 1.03 -5.46
C ARG A 98 16.53 1.68 -5.92
N ASN A 99 16.54 2.47 -6.99
CA ASN A 99 17.75 3.18 -7.37
C ASN A 99 18.07 4.27 -6.33
N PRO A 100 19.34 4.43 -5.90
CA PRO A 100 19.72 5.47 -4.93
C PRO A 100 19.35 6.91 -5.33
N ASP A 101 19.12 7.20 -6.63
CA ASP A 101 18.74 8.53 -7.10
C ASP A 101 17.25 8.87 -6.86
N VAL A 102 16.46 7.91 -6.40
CA VAL A 102 15.04 8.14 -6.11
C VAL A 102 14.89 9.14 -4.97
N GLY A 103 14.23 10.26 -5.25
CA GLY A 103 13.83 11.30 -4.30
C GLY A 103 12.31 11.48 -4.28
N ILE A 104 11.81 12.36 -3.38
CA ILE A 104 10.40 12.75 -3.32
C ILE A 104 10.23 14.05 -4.08
N ARG A 105 9.26 14.08 -4.99
CA ARG A 105 8.88 15.24 -5.77
C ARG A 105 7.48 15.72 -5.40
N VAL A 106 7.31 17.04 -5.45
CA VAL A 106 6.04 17.73 -5.16
C VAL A 106 5.63 18.54 -6.38
N SER A 107 4.33 18.58 -6.67
CA SER A 107 3.69 19.39 -7.69
C SER A 107 2.42 20.02 -7.12
N HIS A 108 2.13 21.26 -7.52
CA HIS A 108 0.99 22.04 -7.04
C HIS A 108 0.00 22.26 -8.18
N LEU A 109 -1.29 22.17 -7.89
CA LEU A 109 -2.34 22.56 -8.82
C LEU A 109 -2.65 24.07 -8.66
N GLU A 110 -2.01 24.91 -9.47
CA GLU A 110 -2.12 26.37 -9.44
C GLU A 110 -2.90 26.87 -10.66
N ASN A 111 -3.95 27.65 -10.45
CA ASN A 111 -4.78 28.20 -11.52
C ASN A 111 -5.24 27.14 -12.53
N GLY A 112 -5.60 25.97 -12.04
CA GLY A 112 -6.07 24.84 -12.85
C GLY A 112 -4.98 24.10 -13.63
N LYS A 113 -3.70 24.33 -13.36
CA LYS A 113 -2.57 23.67 -14.01
C LYS A 113 -1.57 23.14 -12.99
N TRP A 114 -1.02 21.97 -13.24
CA TRP A 114 0.03 21.41 -12.44
C TRP A 114 1.38 22.10 -12.68
N THR A 115 2.07 22.45 -11.62
CA THR A 115 3.47 22.92 -11.71
C THR A 115 4.40 21.76 -12.07
N ARG A 116 5.59 22.08 -12.59
CA ARG A 116 6.60 21.07 -12.82
C ARG A 116 7.01 20.42 -11.48
N PRO A 117 7.05 19.08 -11.36
CA PRO A 117 7.44 18.42 -10.12
C PRO A 117 8.88 18.74 -9.71
N GLU A 118 9.07 19.23 -8.50
CA GLU A 118 10.37 19.56 -7.91
C GLU A 118 10.76 18.56 -6.83
N GLU A 119 12.07 18.18 -6.79
CA GLU A 119 12.59 17.32 -5.70
C GLU A 119 12.69 18.15 -4.42
N VAL A 120 11.97 17.70 -3.37
CA VAL A 120 11.93 18.40 -2.08
C VAL A 120 12.81 17.70 -1.03
N VAL A 121 12.98 16.38 -1.14
CA VAL A 121 13.89 15.58 -0.30
C VAL A 121 14.44 14.39 -1.08
N ASN A 122 15.57 13.90 -0.61
CA ASN A 122 16.22 12.70 -1.13
C ASN A 122 16.88 11.89 0.02
N GLY A 123 17.48 10.77 -0.32
CA GLY A 123 18.03 9.82 0.64
C GLY A 123 19.54 9.94 0.88
N VAL A 124 20.16 11.08 0.61
CA VAL A 124 21.59 11.31 0.89
C VAL A 124 21.86 11.23 2.39
N GLN A 125 22.79 10.34 2.79
CA GLN A 125 23.21 10.16 4.16
C GLN A 125 24.56 10.86 4.43
N ASN A 126 25.46 10.82 3.46
CA ASN A 126 26.76 11.49 3.46
C ASN A 126 27.33 11.52 2.03
N ASP A 127 28.56 11.99 1.86
CA ASP A 127 29.21 12.16 0.54
C ASP A 127 29.33 10.87 -0.30
N SER A 128 29.24 9.70 0.32
CA SER A 128 29.44 8.41 -0.33
C SER A 128 28.22 7.46 -0.27
N LEU A 129 27.17 7.82 0.49
CA LEU A 129 26.03 6.95 0.72
C LEU A 129 24.72 7.70 0.46
N ARG A 130 23.92 7.16 -0.44
CA ARG A 130 22.56 7.59 -0.72
C ARG A 130 21.66 6.35 -0.81
N TYR A 131 20.52 6.39 -0.10
CA TYR A 131 19.46 5.40 -0.21
C TYR A 131 18.29 5.94 -1.06
N PRO A 132 17.48 5.09 -1.68
CA PRO A 132 16.23 5.52 -2.28
C PRO A 132 15.26 6.06 -1.24
N CYS A 133 14.41 7.00 -1.67
CA CYS A 133 13.21 7.40 -0.96
C CYS A 133 12.00 6.57 -1.42
N TRP A 134 10.99 6.41 -0.54
CA TRP A 134 9.84 5.55 -0.80
C TRP A 134 8.55 6.19 -0.27
N ASN A 135 7.44 5.82 -0.91
CA ASN A 135 6.05 6.01 -0.46
C ASN A 135 5.83 7.32 0.32
N PRO A 136 5.87 8.49 -0.33
CA PRO A 136 5.49 9.72 0.30
C PRO A 136 4.01 9.68 0.68
N VAL A 137 3.66 10.33 1.79
CA VAL A 137 2.29 10.54 2.22
C VAL A 137 2.14 11.97 2.70
N LEU A 138 1.29 12.74 2.02
CA LEU A 138 0.90 14.08 2.41
C LEU A 138 -0.27 14.00 3.39
N PHE A 139 -0.25 14.86 4.40
CA PHE A 139 -1.33 15.00 5.36
C PHE A 139 -1.41 16.43 5.89
N GLN A 140 -2.59 17.07 5.78
CA GLN A 140 -2.88 18.36 6.37
C GLN A 140 -3.74 18.14 7.62
N PRO A 141 -3.17 18.27 8.83
CA PRO A 141 -3.99 18.27 10.04
C PRO A 141 -4.87 19.52 10.09
N ALA A 142 -5.98 19.44 10.84
CA ALA A 142 -6.89 20.57 11.03
C ALA A 142 -6.16 21.80 11.60
N ASP A 143 -5.23 21.55 12.53
CA ASP A 143 -4.35 22.57 13.09
C ASP A 143 -2.89 22.16 12.91
N GLY A 144 -2.08 23.10 12.39
CA GLY A 144 -0.65 22.84 12.24
C GLY A 144 -0.13 22.85 10.79
N PRO A 145 1.14 22.54 10.61
CA PRO A 145 1.77 22.57 9.30
C PRO A 145 1.33 21.36 8.46
N LEU A 146 1.37 21.52 7.14
CA LEU A 146 1.32 20.41 6.19
C LEU A 146 2.48 19.44 6.49
N MET A 147 2.18 18.16 6.57
CA MET A 147 3.11 17.08 6.82
C MET A 147 3.38 16.28 5.54
N LEU A 148 4.65 15.97 5.28
CA LEU A 148 5.07 15.02 4.25
C LEU A 148 5.90 13.93 4.91
N PHE A 149 5.29 12.77 5.08
CA PHE A 149 5.95 11.55 5.52
C PHE A 149 6.58 10.85 4.31
N TYR A 150 7.75 10.26 4.50
CA TYR A 150 8.39 9.42 3.49
C TYR A 150 9.34 8.42 4.17
N LYS A 151 9.86 7.46 3.44
CA LYS A 151 10.80 6.47 3.95
C LYS A 151 12.12 6.62 3.24
N VAL A 152 13.20 6.30 3.95
CA VAL A 152 14.57 6.21 3.43
C VAL A 152 15.14 4.87 3.83
N GLY A 153 15.79 4.18 2.92
CA GLY A 153 16.42 2.90 3.21
C GLY A 153 16.61 2.05 1.97
N PRO A 154 17.38 0.97 2.05
CA PRO A 154 17.72 0.13 0.90
C PRO A 154 16.50 -0.64 0.33
N ASN A 155 15.55 -0.99 1.18
CA ASN A 155 14.35 -1.76 0.84
C ASN A 155 13.27 -1.63 1.93
N PRO A 156 12.02 -2.13 1.70
CA PRO A 156 10.92 -1.99 2.65
C PRO A 156 11.10 -2.72 4.00
N ARG A 157 12.06 -3.62 4.14
CA ARG A 157 12.35 -4.32 5.40
C ARG A 157 13.36 -3.57 6.28
N GLU A 158 14.13 -2.65 5.66
CA GLU A 158 15.24 -1.97 6.31
C GLU A 158 15.12 -0.44 6.22
N TRP A 159 13.97 0.08 5.81
CA TRP A 159 13.72 1.52 5.75
C TRP A 159 13.30 2.09 7.11
N TRP A 160 13.37 3.39 7.24
CA TRP A 160 12.87 4.16 8.38
C TRP A 160 12.03 5.34 7.93
N GLY A 161 11.13 5.78 8.81
CA GLY A 161 10.25 6.90 8.58
C GLY A 161 10.94 8.25 8.78
N MET A 162 10.60 9.16 7.87
CA MET A 162 11.04 10.53 7.86
C MET A 162 9.84 11.47 7.74
N LEU A 163 9.98 12.66 8.28
CA LEU A 163 8.98 13.73 8.23
C LEU A 163 9.65 15.05 7.85
N ILE A 164 9.00 15.79 6.96
CA ILE A 164 9.21 17.23 6.74
C ILE A 164 7.87 17.94 6.84
N THR A 165 7.89 19.21 7.24
CA THR A 165 6.68 20.02 7.39
C THR A 165 6.77 21.32 6.60
N SER A 166 5.60 21.87 6.24
CA SER A 166 5.49 23.13 5.53
C SER A 166 4.41 24.02 6.17
N THR A 167 4.70 25.31 6.30
CA THR A 167 3.74 26.33 6.78
C THR A 167 3.19 27.22 5.68
N ASP A 168 3.58 26.98 4.43
CA ASP A 168 3.22 27.76 3.26
C ASP A 168 2.54 26.94 2.15
N GLY A 169 1.90 25.80 2.55
CA GLY A 169 1.18 24.91 1.66
C GLY A 169 2.06 24.10 0.72
N GLY A 170 3.26 23.73 1.18
CA GLY A 170 4.18 22.86 0.44
C GLY A 170 5.16 23.58 -0.49
N LYS A 171 5.26 24.90 -0.41
CA LYS A 171 6.23 25.68 -1.21
C LYS A 171 7.64 25.64 -0.65
N SER A 172 7.75 25.62 0.68
CA SER A 172 9.01 25.40 1.38
C SER A 172 8.85 24.36 2.49
N TRP A 173 9.91 23.67 2.83
CA TRP A 173 9.90 22.53 3.75
C TRP A 173 10.95 22.65 4.83
N SER A 174 10.64 22.14 6.01
CA SER A 174 11.58 22.03 7.12
C SER A 174 12.73 21.07 6.79
N ALA A 175 13.79 21.09 7.62
CA ALA A 175 14.78 20.04 7.58
C ALA A 175 14.18 18.67 7.89
N PRO A 176 14.66 17.59 7.24
CA PRO A 176 14.18 16.22 7.48
C PRO A 176 14.41 15.75 8.92
N GLN A 177 13.42 15.09 9.50
CA GLN A 177 13.46 14.49 10.84
C GLN A 177 13.08 13.02 10.77
N LYS A 178 13.79 12.15 11.51
CA LYS A 178 13.38 10.76 11.72
C LYS A 178 12.19 10.72 12.68
N LEU A 179 11.24 9.81 12.44
CA LEU A 179 10.07 9.62 13.31
C LEU A 179 10.43 9.04 14.68
N GLY A 180 11.55 8.34 14.79
CA GLY A 180 11.99 7.70 16.04
C GLY A 180 12.01 6.17 15.96
N GLU A 181 11.94 5.55 17.14
CA GLU A 181 11.97 4.09 17.28
C GLU A 181 10.95 3.64 18.32
N ASP A 182 10.42 2.44 18.15
CA ASP A 182 9.53 1.75 19.09
C ASP A 182 10.11 0.37 19.43
N PRO A 183 10.06 -0.08 20.71
CA PRO A 183 10.63 -1.37 21.12
C PRO A 183 10.03 -2.60 20.42
N ALA A 184 8.79 -2.51 19.95
CA ALA A 184 8.08 -3.65 19.35
C ALA A 184 8.37 -3.81 17.84
N ILE A 185 8.56 -2.71 17.12
CA ILE A 185 8.71 -2.71 15.66
C ILE A 185 10.05 -2.17 15.16
N GLY A 186 10.90 -1.63 16.04
CA GLY A 186 12.14 -0.94 15.67
C GLY A 186 11.86 0.48 15.16
N ALA A 187 12.38 0.83 13.98
CA ALA A 187 12.16 2.17 13.43
C ALA A 187 10.67 2.45 13.18
N LEU A 188 10.18 3.59 13.68
CA LEU A 188 8.89 4.14 13.27
C LEU A 188 8.95 4.52 11.79
N ILE A 189 7.92 4.19 11.04
CA ILE A 189 7.87 4.38 9.58
C ILE A 189 6.78 5.35 9.13
N GLY A 190 5.86 5.71 10.03
CA GLY A 190 4.72 6.57 9.72
C GLY A 190 3.73 5.91 8.74
N PRO A 191 2.85 6.68 8.14
CA PRO A 191 1.86 6.15 7.21
C PRO A 191 2.54 5.54 5.99
N VAL A 192 2.14 4.32 5.60
CA VAL A 192 2.69 3.62 4.44
C VAL A 192 1.68 3.65 3.30
N LYS A 193 1.96 4.45 2.28
CA LYS A 193 1.17 4.63 1.04
C LYS A 193 -0.11 5.44 1.26
N ASN A 194 -0.94 5.11 2.26
CA ASN A 194 -2.23 5.76 2.48
C ASN A 194 -2.15 6.84 3.57
N LYS A 195 -3.02 7.84 3.44
CA LYS A 195 -3.05 9.02 4.30
C LYS A 195 -3.49 8.68 5.72
N PRO A 196 -2.98 9.40 6.73
CA PRO A 196 -3.54 9.40 8.08
C PRO A 196 -5.00 9.91 8.09
N VAL A 197 -5.71 9.60 9.15
CA VAL A 197 -6.94 10.27 9.53
C VAL A 197 -6.73 11.04 10.84
N GLN A 198 -7.52 12.10 11.03
CA GLN A 198 -7.56 12.84 12.29
C GLN A 198 -8.94 12.73 12.90
N LEU A 199 -9.01 12.30 14.16
CA LEU A 199 -10.25 12.22 14.91
C LEU A 199 -10.65 13.61 15.45
N GLU A 200 -11.88 13.76 15.90
CA GLU A 200 -12.42 15.03 16.43
C GLU A 200 -11.64 15.58 17.63
N ASP A 201 -11.04 14.69 18.44
CA ASP A 201 -10.20 15.07 19.57
C ASP A 201 -8.77 15.51 19.18
N GLY A 202 -8.47 15.53 17.87
CA GLY A 202 -7.16 15.87 17.31
C GLY A 202 -6.19 14.71 17.20
N THR A 203 -6.57 13.50 17.66
CA THR A 203 -5.72 12.30 17.51
C THR A 203 -5.50 11.98 16.05
N ILE A 204 -4.23 11.80 15.65
CA ILE A 204 -3.82 11.40 14.30
C ILE A 204 -3.53 9.90 14.32
N ILE A 205 -4.16 9.16 13.42
CA ILE A 205 -3.94 7.72 13.23
C ILE A 205 -3.28 7.52 11.87
N ALA A 206 -2.00 7.16 11.88
CA ALA A 206 -1.22 6.86 10.68
C ALA A 206 -1.32 5.36 10.34
N PRO A 207 -1.91 5.00 9.18
CA PRO A 207 -2.01 3.62 8.73
C PRO A 207 -0.64 3.14 8.25
N SER A 208 -0.10 2.11 8.88
CA SER A 208 1.24 1.63 8.66
C SER A 208 1.29 0.12 8.42
N SER A 209 2.44 -0.36 7.94
CA SER A 209 2.65 -1.80 7.75
C SER A 209 4.14 -2.12 7.65
N ILE A 210 4.53 -3.30 8.11
CA ILE A 210 5.91 -3.81 8.05
C ILE A 210 5.98 -5.11 7.25
N GLU A 211 7.13 -5.33 6.65
CA GLU A 211 7.51 -6.58 6.00
C GLU A 211 8.55 -7.28 6.88
N ILE A 212 8.20 -8.45 7.42
CA ILE A 212 9.04 -9.22 8.34
C ILE A 212 9.55 -10.46 7.62
N GLU A 213 10.87 -10.69 7.67
CA GLU A 213 11.46 -11.95 7.20
C GLU A 213 11.58 -12.93 8.36
N GLN A 214 11.00 -14.11 8.21
CA GLN A 214 11.09 -15.20 9.17
C GLN A 214 11.25 -16.52 8.40
N ASP A 215 12.29 -17.29 8.73
CA ASP A 215 12.58 -18.58 8.11
C ASP A 215 12.69 -18.58 6.57
N GLY A 216 13.12 -17.43 5.98
CA GLY A 216 13.26 -17.24 4.55
C GLY A 216 11.97 -16.85 3.83
N GLU A 217 10.89 -16.66 4.56
CA GLU A 217 9.61 -16.16 4.06
C GLU A 217 9.36 -14.73 4.53
N THR A 218 8.68 -13.92 3.71
CA THR A 218 8.31 -12.55 4.05
C THR A 218 6.83 -12.48 4.41
N PHE A 219 6.54 -12.04 5.62
CA PHE A 219 5.20 -11.80 6.14
C PHE A 219 4.89 -10.32 6.18
N TRP A 220 3.67 -9.95 5.82
CA TRP A 220 3.18 -8.59 5.87
C TRP A 220 2.25 -8.39 7.05
N LYS A 221 2.49 -7.33 7.82
CA LYS A 221 1.72 -7.03 9.02
C LYS A 221 1.31 -5.57 9.05
N VAL A 222 0.03 -5.36 9.28
CA VAL A 222 -0.59 -4.04 9.44
C VAL A 222 -0.49 -3.59 10.89
N HIS A 223 -0.09 -2.34 11.10
CA HIS A 223 -0.13 -1.67 12.40
C HIS A 223 -0.49 -0.19 12.22
N PHE A 224 -0.71 0.51 13.31
CA PHE A 224 -0.96 1.94 13.31
C PHE A 224 0.07 2.65 14.19
N GLU A 225 0.42 3.84 13.78
CA GLU A 225 1.19 4.78 14.60
C GLU A 225 0.26 5.94 14.96
N ILE A 226 -0.05 6.10 16.25
CA ILE A 226 -1.03 7.05 16.77
C ILE A 226 -0.32 8.19 17.48
N SER A 227 -0.65 9.43 17.11
CA SER A 227 -0.15 10.64 17.77
C SER A 227 -1.30 11.45 18.37
N ARG A 228 -1.11 11.89 19.63
CA ARG A 228 -2.02 12.78 20.34
C ARG A 228 -1.46 14.18 20.58
N ASP A 229 -0.31 14.46 19.98
CA ASP A 229 0.46 15.70 20.16
C ASP A 229 0.91 16.31 18.82
N GLN A 230 0.07 16.15 17.79
CA GLN A 230 0.30 16.70 16.44
C GLN A 230 1.55 16.14 15.76
N GLY A 231 1.82 14.85 15.92
CA GLY A 231 2.91 14.15 15.24
C GLY A 231 4.28 14.29 15.91
N ARG A 232 4.36 14.79 17.15
CA ARG A 232 5.62 14.90 17.89
C ARG A 232 6.07 13.57 18.47
N THR A 233 5.11 12.80 18.99
CA THR A 233 5.34 11.44 19.50
C THR A 233 4.31 10.48 18.93
N TRP A 234 4.68 9.21 18.85
CA TRP A 234 3.87 8.17 18.23
C TRP A 234 3.81 6.93 19.13
N GLN A 235 2.65 6.34 19.23
CA GLN A 235 2.40 5.06 19.90
C GLN A 235 2.01 4.03 18.85
N VAL A 236 2.64 2.86 18.89
CA VAL A 236 2.33 1.74 17.99
C VAL A 236 1.14 0.95 18.54
N VAL A 237 0.19 0.62 17.65
CA VAL A 237 -0.95 -0.27 17.90
C VAL A 237 -0.96 -1.36 16.83
N GLY A 238 -0.97 -2.61 17.23
CA GLY A 238 -0.90 -3.77 16.34
C GLY A 238 0.35 -4.62 16.57
N PRO A 239 0.68 -5.55 15.67
CA PRO A 239 -0.01 -5.81 14.39
C PRO A 239 -1.42 -6.37 14.56
N ILE A 240 -2.31 -6.09 13.58
CA ILE A 240 -3.71 -6.52 13.61
C ILE A 240 -4.00 -7.76 12.77
N ASN A 241 -3.00 -8.30 12.08
CA ASN A 241 -3.07 -9.55 11.32
C ASN A 241 -1.87 -10.44 11.64
N ASP A 242 -2.04 -11.74 11.43
CA ASP A 242 -1.01 -12.75 11.70
C ASP A 242 0.02 -12.88 10.57
N GLY A 243 -0.30 -12.39 9.35
CA GLY A 243 0.51 -12.56 8.14
C GLY A 243 0.35 -13.95 7.50
N VAL A 244 -0.55 -14.80 8.01
CA VAL A 244 -0.80 -16.16 7.52
C VAL A 244 -2.20 -16.26 6.90
N ALA A 245 -3.25 -16.00 7.66
CA ALA A 245 -4.62 -15.94 7.14
C ALA A 245 -4.76 -14.80 6.15
N PHE A 246 -4.23 -13.63 6.50
CA PHE A 246 -4.08 -12.49 5.60
C PHE A 246 -2.66 -11.93 5.69
N ASP A 247 -1.94 -12.01 4.59
CA ASP A 247 -0.66 -11.36 4.36
C ASP A 247 -0.94 -9.97 3.77
N ALA A 248 -1.16 -8.97 4.65
CA ALA A 248 -1.77 -7.69 4.34
C ALA A 248 -0.86 -6.51 4.66
N ILE A 249 -0.91 -5.46 3.79
CA ILE A 249 -0.20 -4.18 3.97
C ILE A 249 -1.01 -3.00 3.47
N GLN A 250 -0.50 -1.80 3.71
CA GLN A 250 -0.98 -0.54 3.13
C GLN A 250 -2.47 -0.30 3.45
N PRO A 251 -2.83 -0.29 4.75
CA PRO A 251 -4.21 -0.05 5.17
C PRO A 251 -4.67 1.35 4.76
N SER A 252 -5.93 1.49 4.33
CA SER A 252 -6.63 2.75 4.14
C SER A 252 -7.74 2.85 5.18
N ILE A 253 -7.80 3.95 5.93
CA ILE A 253 -8.74 4.12 7.04
C ILE A 253 -9.99 4.87 6.55
N LEU A 254 -11.16 4.34 6.86
CA LEU A 254 -12.46 5.01 6.76
C LEU A 254 -12.97 5.36 8.16
N ILE A 255 -13.63 6.50 8.28
CA ILE A 255 -14.35 6.93 9.50
C ILE A 255 -15.84 6.87 9.17
N HIS A 256 -16.60 6.13 9.96
CA HIS A 256 -18.04 5.99 9.85
C HIS A 256 -18.78 7.01 10.73
N ASP A 257 -20.02 7.34 10.38
CA ASP A 257 -20.85 8.35 11.11
C ASP A 257 -21.06 8.02 12.60
N ASN A 258 -21.00 6.74 12.96
CA ASN A 258 -21.09 6.29 14.37
C ASN A 258 -19.75 6.39 15.12
N GLY A 259 -18.69 6.85 14.48
CA GLY A 259 -17.34 6.95 15.04
C GLY A 259 -16.49 5.66 14.93
N ASP A 260 -17.03 4.57 14.38
CA ASP A 260 -16.25 3.38 14.10
C ASP A 260 -15.22 3.65 13.01
N LEU A 261 -14.09 2.98 13.10
CA LEU A 261 -13.05 2.97 12.07
C LEU A 261 -13.06 1.65 11.32
N GLN A 262 -12.87 1.71 10.03
CA GLN A 262 -12.65 0.55 9.17
C GLN A 262 -11.35 0.70 8.43
N VAL A 263 -10.60 -0.39 8.25
CA VAL A 263 -9.46 -0.41 7.33
C VAL A 263 -9.69 -1.36 6.19
N LEU A 264 -9.26 -0.94 5.01
CA LEU A 264 -9.22 -1.74 3.80
C LEU A 264 -7.75 -1.95 3.41
N CYS A 265 -7.35 -3.20 3.24
CA CYS A 265 -5.96 -3.59 3.07
C CYS A 265 -5.73 -4.31 1.75
N ARG A 266 -4.58 -4.01 1.11
CA ARG A 266 -4.00 -4.84 0.07
C ARG A 266 -3.57 -6.17 0.64
N THR A 267 -3.85 -7.30 -0.05
CA THR A 267 -3.42 -8.63 0.37
C THR A 267 -2.72 -9.41 -0.74
N ARG A 268 -2.10 -10.53 -0.35
CA ARG A 268 -1.62 -11.56 -1.28
C ARG A 268 -2.68 -12.63 -1.56
N GLN A 269 -3.81 -12.61 -0.86
CA GLN A 269 -4.88 -13.61 -0.95
C GLN A 269 -5.89 -13.36 -2.09
N GLY A 270 -5.61 -12.44 -3.01
CA GLY A 270 -6.46 -12.15 -4.17
C GLY A 270 -7.70 -11.29 -3.87
N VAL A 271 -7.87 -10.83 -2.64
CA VAL A 271 -9.00 -10.00 -2.19
C VAL A 271 -8.52 -8.78 -1.42
N ILE A 272 -9.37 -7.76 -1.30
CA ILE A 272 -9.20 -6.70 -0.31
C ILE A 272 -9.66 -7.25 1.04
N ALA A 273 -8.85 -7.09 2.09
CA ALA A 273 -9.23 -7.46 3.44
C ALA A 273 -9.61 -6.23 4.27
N GLU A 274 -10.48 -6.42 5.26
CA GLU A 274 -10.95 -5.40 6.16
C GLU A 274 -10.79 -5.77 7.63
N SER A 275 -10.74 -4.77 8.50
CA SER A 275 -10.83 -4.90 9.96
C SER A 275 -11.48 -3.65 10.53
N TRP A 276 -12.13 -3.77 11.68
CA TRP A 276 -12.94 -2.73 12.30
C TRP A 276 -12.50 -2.41 13.71
N SER A 277 -12.65 -1.15 14.12
CA SER A 277 -12.39 -0.66 15.47
C SER A 277 -13.53 0.24 15.93
N SER A 278 -14.04 0.02 17.17
CA SER A 278 -15.04 0.86 17.83
C SER A 278 -14.49 1.64 19.01
N ASP A 279 -13.18 1.69 19.17
CA ASP A 279 -12.48 2.34 20.30
C ASP A 279 -11.37 3.28 19.82
N GLN A 280 -11.61 3.98 18.72
CA GLN A 280 -10.69 4.96 18.14
C GLN A 280 -9.33 4.35 17.75
N GLY A 281 -9.35 3.13 17.25
CA GLY A 281 -8.15 2.44 16.72
C GLY A 281 -7.27 1.80 17.78
N GLN A 282 -7.72 1.65 19.03
CA GLN A 282 -6.94 1.00 20.09
C GLN A 282 -6.96 -0.53 19.94
N THR A 283 -8.10 -1.09 19.55
CA THR A 283 -8.26 -2.52 19.23
C THR A 283 -8.99 -2.68 17.90
N TRP A 284 -8.75 -3.80 17.24
CA TRP A 284 -9.26 -4.11 15.91
C TRP A 284 -9.83 -5.51 15.87
N SER A 285 -10.88 -5.70 15.09
CA SER A 285 -11.48 -7.01 14.85
C SER A 285 -10.49 -7.92 14.10
N GLU A 286 -10.77 -9.22 14.10
CA GLU A 286 -10.10 -10.16 13.20
C GLU A 286 -10.29 -9.72 11.75
N MET A 287 -9.21 -9.77 10.96
CA MET A 287 -9.23 -9.38 9.55
C MET A 287 -10.08 -10.35 8.73
N GLN A 288 -10.90 -9.84 7.83
CA GLN A 288 -11.82 -10.61 6.99
C GLN A 288 -11.69 -10.19 5.52
N ALA A 289 -12.09 -11.09 4.60
CA ALA A 289 -12.18 -10.76 3.18
C ALA A 289 -13.42 -9.93 2.89
N THR A 290 -13.27 -8.90 2.05
CA THR A 290 -14.40 -8.24 1.37
C THR A 290 -14.81 -9.06 0.13
N SER A 291 -15.86 -8.63 -0.56
CA SER A 291 -16.26 -9.19 -1.87
C SER A 291 -15.39 -8.70 -3.04
N LEU A 292 -14.49 -7.74 -2.81
CA LEU A 292 -13.71 -7.11 -3.87
C LEU A 292 -12.36 -7.82 -4.11
N PRO A 293 -11.99 -8.08 -5.37
CA PRO A 293 -10.71 -8.66 -5.72
C PRO A 293 -9.54 -7.70 -5.49
N ASN A 294 -8.33 -8.24 -5.34
CA ASN A 294 -7.10 -7.46 -5.31
C ASN A 294 -5.95 -8.26 -5.92
N PRO A 295 -5.28 -7.76 -6.97
CA PRO A 295 -4.17 -8.46 -7.62
C PRO A 295 -2.84 -8.23 -6.89
N ASN A 296 -2.87 -8.10 -5.57
CA ASN A 296 -1.70 -7.68 -4.80
C ASN A 296 -1.23 -6.27 -5.22
N SER A 297 -2.16 -5.32 -5.26
CA SER A 297 -1.91 -3.92 -5.61
C SER A 297 -2.44 -2.98 -4.54
N GLY A 298 -1.73 -1.84 -4.31
CA GLY A 298 -2.16 -0.82 -3.35
C GLY A 298 -3.52 -0.22 -3.73
N THR A 299 -4.34 0.04 -2.73
CA THR A 299 -5.66 0.69 -2.83
C THR A 299 -5.67 1.96 -1.99
N ASP A 300 -6.66 2.83 -2.16
CA ASP A 300 -6.95 3.91 -1.21
C ASP A 300 -8.45 4.19 -1.17
N ALA A 301 -8.94 4.59 0.00
CA ALA A 301 -10.35 4.85 0.25
C ALA A 301 -10.56 6.20 0.95
N VAL A 302 -11.78 6.74 0.87
CA VAL A 302 -12.19 7.97 1.54
C VAL A 302 -13.65 7.87 1.99
N SER A 303 -13.95 8.35 3.21
CA SER A 303 -15.31 8.64 3.65
C SER A 303 -15.72 10.00 3.13
N LEU A 304 -16.87 10.07 2.44
CA LEU A 304 -17.41 11.29 1.88
C LEU A 304 -18.18 12.08 2.95
N GLN A 305 -18.32 13.38 2.71
CA GLN A 305 -19.09 14.28 3.58
C GLN A 305 -20.58 13.90 3.72
N ASP A 306 -21.10 13.10 2.80
CA ASP A 306 -22.50 12.61 2.81
C ASP A 306 -22.65 11.22 3.45
N GLY A 307 -21.59 10.68 4.06
CA GLY A 307 -21.58 9.39 4.77
C GLY A 307 -21.29 8.19 3.88
N ARG A 308 -21.26 8.33 2.55
CA ARG A 308 -20.84 7.25 1.65
C ARG A 308 -19.30 7.08 1.68
N HIS A 309 -18.83 5.94 1.19
CA HIS A 309 -17.41 5.64 1.09
C HIS A 309 -17.03 5.32 -0.35
N LEU A 310 -15.87 5.80 -0.79
CA LEU A 310 -15.28 5.46 -2.08
C LEU A 310 -13.96 4.72 -1.91
N LEU A 311 -13.73 3.74 -2.78
CA LEU A 311 -12.50 2.96 -2.84
C LEU A 311 -11.97 2.95 -4.28
N VAL A 312 -10.69 3.28 -4.47
CA VAL A 312 -9.97 3.12 -5.74
C VAL A 312 -9.08 1.90 -5.66
N TYR A 313 -9.24 0.96 -6.60
CA TYR A 313 -8.57 -0.34 -6.56
C TYR A 313 -8.44 -0.96 -7.97
N ASN A 314 -7.58 -1.96 -8.09
CA ASN A 314 -7.53 -2.78 -9.30
C ASN A 314 -8.50 -3.95 -9.15
N HIS A 315 -9.53 -4.01 -10.00
CA HIS A 315 -10.55 -5.06 -9.98
C HIS A 315 -10.09 -6.30 -10.73
N SER A 316 -9.17 -7.04 -10.16
CA SER A 316 -8.66 -8.29 -10.70
C SER A 316 -8.05 -9.17 -9.59
N THR A 317 -7.86 -10.46 -9.87
CA THR A 317 -7.22 -11.41 -8.95
C THR A 317 -5.77 -11.72 -9.31
N LYS A 318 -5.22 -11.13 -10.38
CA LYS A 318 -3.90 -11.38 -10.95
C LYS A 318 -3.79 -12.64 -11.82
N GLU A 319 -4.65 -13.61 -11.70
CA GLU A 319 -4.59 -14.84 -12.50
C GLU A 319 -4.91 -14.55 -13.96
N GLY A 320 -3.96 -14.87 -14.86
CA GLY A 320 -4.13 -14.75 -16.31
C GLY A 320 -4.18 -13.33 -16.87
N GLU A 321 -3.85 -12.32 -16.06
CA GLU A 321 -3.89 -10.91 -16.45
C GLU A 321 -2.52 -10.27 -16.50
N GLU A 322 -2.26 -9.52 -17.56
CA GLU A 322 -1.04 -8.75 -17.79
C GLU A 322 -1.33 -7.24 -17.82
N PRO A 323 -0.45 -6.37 -17.30
CA PRO A 323 0.69 -6.67 -16.45
C PRO A 323 0.31 -6.79 -14.96
N ASN A 324 0.49 -7.94 -14.36
CA ASN A 324 0.28 -8.18 -12.93
C ASN A 324 -1.13 -7.83 -12.40
N GLY A 325 -2.20 -7.94 -13.23
CA GLY A 325 -3.57 -7.60 -12.86
C GLY A 325 -3.83 -6.09 -12.65
N ARG A 326 -2.94 -5.21 -13.11
CA ARG A 326 -3.04 -3.75 -12.92
C ARG A 326 -3.53 -3.01 -14.16
N ASN A 327 -4.11 -3.72 -15.13
CA ASN A 327 -4.68 -3.12 -16.33
C ASN A 327 -6.02 -2.44 -16.09
N ILE A 328 -6.74 -2.84 -15.05
CA ILE A 328 -8.07 -2.35 -14.74
C ILE A 328 -7.99 -1.57 -13.43
N LEU A 329 -8.39 -0.30 -13.46
CA LEU A 329 -8.49 0.56 -12.28
C LEU A 329 -9.91 1.06 -12.13
N ASN A 330 -10.53 0.74 -10.99
CA ASN A 330 -11.94 0.99 -10.72
C ASN A 330 -12.16 1.84 -9.48
N LEU A 331 -13.35 2.42 -9.42
CA LEU A 331 -13.97 2.97 -8.22
C LEU A 331 -15.12 2.06 -7.80
N ALA A 332 -15.16 1.74 -6.51
CA ALA A 332 -16.31 1.16 -5.85
C ALA A 332 -16.87 2.13 -4.81
N ILE A 333 -18.19 2.06 -4.61
CA ILE A 333 -18.92 2.86 -3.63
C ILE A 333 -19.57 1.93 -2.61
N SER A 334 -19.68 2.42 -1.38
CA SER A 334 -20.40 1.75 -0.29
C SER A 334 -21.12 2.76 0.59
N ALA A 335 -22.30 2.41 1.08
CA ALA A 335 -23.02 3.17 2.08
C ALA A 335 -22.75 2.70 3.51
N ASP A 336 -22.21 1.49 3.69
CA ASP A 336 -22.05 0.85 5.00
C ASP A 336 -20.64 0.32 5.26
N GLY A 337 -19.73 0.50 4.28
CA GLY A 337 -18.37 -0.02 4.31
C GLY A 337 -18.27 -1.55 4.09
N LYS A 338 -19.38 -2.27 4.00
CA LYS A 338 -19.45 -3.73 3.87
C LYS A 338 -19.88 -4.19 2.49
N THR A 339 -20.90 -3.52 1.95
CA THR A 339 -21.43 -3.79 0.61
C THR A 339 -20.80 -2.82 -0.37
N TRP A 340 -19.99 -3.32 -1.29
CA TRP A 340 -19.24 -2.51 -2.24
C TRP A 340 -19.70 -2.76 -3.67
N GLU A 341 -20.07 -1.70 -4.39
CA GLU A 341 -20.47 -1.74 -5.78
C GLU A 341 -19.44 -1.05 -6.67
N PRO A 342 -18.82 -1.75 -7.64
CA PRO A 342 -18.02 -1.10 -8.68
C PRO A 342 -18.95 -0.22 -9.55
N PHE A 343 -18.73 1.11 -9.53
CA PHE A 343 -19.61 2.03 -10.25
C PHE A 343 -18.92 2.78 -11.40
N MET A 344 -17.59 2.80 -11.42
CA MET A 344 -16.82 3.52 -12.45
C MET A 344 -15.51 2.79 -12.77
N THR A 345 -15.22 2.66 -14.06
CA THR A 345 -13.92 2.20 -14.56
C THR A 345 -13.12 3.40 -15.04
N LEU A 346 -11.99 3.68 -14.37
CA LEU A 346 -11.07 4.75 -14.76
C LEU A 346 -10.16 4.34 -15.91
N GLU A 347 -9.66 3.11 -15.85
CA GLU A 347 -8.74 2.55 -16.84
C GLU A 347 -9.05 1.06 -17.05
N ASN A 348 -8.99 0.62 -18.32
CA ASN A 348 -9.19 -0.78 -18.70
C ASN A 348 -8.35 -1.21 -19.92
N GLU A 349 -7.41 -0.38 -20.33
CA GLU A 349 -6.54 -0.67 -21.48
C GLU A 349 -5.19 -1.22 -20.99
N PRO A 350 -4.70 -2.32 -21.58
CA PRO A 350 -3.37 -2.84 -21.27
C PRO A 350 -2.30 -1.80 -21.56
N ASN A 351 -1.39 -1.61 -20.61
CA ASN A 351 -0.17 -0.87 -20.83
C ASN A 351 1.04 -1.62 -20.25
N LYS A 352 2.23 -1.07 -20.35
CA LYS A 352 3.47 -1.77 -20.03
C LYS A 352 3.63 -2.13 -18.54
N ALA A 353 3.22 -1.24 -17.63
CA ALA A 353 3.41 -1.40 -16.18
C ALA A 353 2.13 -1.24 -15.35
N GLY A 354 0.99 -0.99 -15.99
CA GLY A 354 -0.32 -0.91 -15.37
C GLY A 354 -0.60 0.44 -14.71
N TYR A 355 -1.78 0.49 -14.08
CA TYR A 355 -2.30 1.61 -13.29
C TYR A 355 -2.29 1.18 -11.84
N SER A 356 -1.63 1.94 -10.98
CA SER A 356 -1.39 1.43 -9.63
C SER A 356 -1.16 2.52 -8.59
N TYR A 357 -1.27 2.14 -7.33
CA TYR A 357 -1.02 3.00 -6.18
C TYR A 357 -1.85 4.29 -6.22
N PRO A 358 -3.19 4.16 -6.29
CA PRO A 358 -4.07 5.32 -6.26
C PRO A 358 -4.01 6.01 -4.90
N ALA A 359 -4.25 7.32 -4.89
CA ALA A 359 -4.60 8.10 -3.72
C ALA A 359 -5.93 8.80 -3.99
N ILE A 360 -6.78 8.93 -2.99
CA ILE A 360 -8.09 9.59 -3.07
C ILE A 360 -8.33 10.48 -1.88
N ILE A 361 -8.84 11.69 -2.11
CA ILE A 361 -9.30 12.63 -1.09
C ILE A 361 -10.61 13.27 -1.54
N GLN A 362 -11.39 13.79 -0.61
CA GLN A 362 -12.46 14.75 -0.89
C GLN A 362 -12.03 16.12 -0.38
N SER A 363 -12.18 17.15 -1.22
CA SER A 363 -11.89 18.55 -0.89
C SER A 363 -13.07 19.24 -0.20
N GLU A 364 -12.83 20.42 0.37
CA GLU A 364 -13.87 21.20 1.07
C GLU A 364 -15.05 21.57 0.16
N ASP A 365 -14.80 21.76 -1.14
CA ASP A 365 -15.87 22.03 -2.13
C ASP A 365 -16.70 20.79 -2.49
N GLY A 366 -16.43 19.63 -1.86
CA GLY A 366 -17.12 18.37 -2.04
C GLY A 366 -16.62 17.53 -3.23
N MET A 367 -15.71 18.04 -4.05
CA MET A 367 -15.15 17.28 -5.16
C MET A 367 -14.21 16.19 -4.67
N VAL A 368 -14.15 15.08 -5.41
CA VAL A 368 -13.23 13.97 -5.10
C VAL A 368 -12.06 14.00 -6.05
N HIS A 369 -10.87 14.00 -5.49
CA HIS A 369 -9.60 14.06 -6.23
C HIS A 369 -8.88 12.73 -6.10
N ILE A 370 -8.43 12.19 -7.22
CA ILE A 370 -7.75 10.91 -7.32
C ILE A 370 -6.44 11.10 -8.07
N SER A 371 -5.38 10.46 -7.62
CA SER A 371 -4.16 10.30 -8.41
C SER A 371 -3.70 8.87 -8.43
N TYR A 372 -3.01 8.47 -9.47
CA TYR A 372 -2.41 7.13 -9.57
C TYR A 372 -1.21 7.12 -10.51
N THR A 373 -0.32 6.17 -10.26
CA THR A 373 0.80 5.89 -11.15
C THR A 373 0.28 5.36 -12.48
N TYR A 374 0.64 6.05 -13.56
CA TYR A 374 0.30 5.67 -14.92
C TYR A 374 1.55 5.13 -15.63
N ASP A 375 1.55 3.83 -15.92
CA ASP A 375 2.63 3.11 -16.61
C ASP A 375 4.05 3.27 -16.00
N ARG A 376 4.14 3.62 -14.71
CA ARG A 376 5.41 3.97 -14.05
C ARG A 376 6.14 5.19 -14.67
N GLU A 377 5.55 5.86 -15.62
CA GLU A 377 6.17 6.97 -16.35
C GLU A 377 5.66 8.36 -15.95
N THR A 378 4.40 8.44 -15.50
CA THR A 378 3.78 9.66 -15.00
C THR A 378 2.74 9.38 -13.94
N VAL A 379 2.12 10.43 -13.41
CA VAL A 379 0.98 10.36 -12.50
C VAL A 379 -0.23 10.93 -13.21
N LYS A 380 -1.34 10.19 -13.22
CA LYS A 380 -2.63 10.69 -13.69
C LYS A 380 -3.42 11.24 -12.53
N TYR A 381 -4.11 12.34 -12.78
CA TYR A 381 -4.99 13.03 -11.84
C TYR A 381 -6.40 13.06 -12.41
N VAL A 382 -7.38 12.77 -11.53
CA VAL A 382 -8.80 12.66 -11.88
C VAL A 382 -9.62 13.41 -10.86
N VAL A 383 -10.71 14.06 -11.30
CA VAL A 383 -11.69 14.74 -10.45
C VAL A 383 -13.08 14.17 -10.73
N ILE A 384 -13.80 13.85 -9.66
CA ILE A 384 -15.15 13.31 -9.69
C ILE A 384 -16.07 14.22 -8.88
N ASN A 385 -17.28 14.46 -9.39
CA ASN A 385 -18.37 15.05 -8.64
C ASN A 385 -19.21 13.95 -7.98
N PRO A 386 -19.13 13.73 -6.67
CA PRO A 386 -19.86 12.65 -6.02
C PRO A 386 -21.38 12.85 -5.99
N SER A 387 -21.87 14.06 -6.30
CA SER A 387 -23.32 14.32 -6.42
C SER A 387 -23.92 13.70 -7.68
N ASP A 388 -23.11 13.28 -8.63
CA ASP A 388 -23.55 12.66 -9.90
C ASP A 388 -23.39 11.13 -9.88
N ILE A 389 -23.17 10.54 -8.66
CA ILE A 389 -23.09 9.09 -8.41
C ILE A 389 -24.40 8.59 -7.81
#